data_65167673726b849ce08ffe5fa04f9bfb
#
_entry.id   65167673726b849ce08ffe5fa04f9bfb
#
_cell.length_a   1.000
_cell.length_b   1.000
_cell.length_c   1.000
_cell.angle_alpha   90.00
_cell.angle_beta   90.00
_cell.angle_gamma   90.00
#
_symmetry.space_group_name_H-M   'P 1'
#
loop_
_entity.id
_entity.type
_entity.pdbx_description
1 polymer ?
#
loop_
_entity_poly.entity_id
_entity_poly.type
_entity_poly.pdbx_seq_one_letter_code
_entity_poly.pdbx_strand_id
1 'polypeptide(L)'
;MASESFTRDEVILALDVLYSSENGRVSADSDEIRELSLLLNRLPIHPAESRRAYFRSPNGITAQLMRFRSCFSSGKRGQHVGNSLFDIALEYENKTDELHSIARAIRKNESAFVSPYGSPLEDIGFPEGVLLGHLHSIIEQRDGAKAEIRDYCEVCSIRPAICYRNSGQLLQNHLTVAPTAMDYAKKYRAESFLTVCPTCHAALHRCRPWLTKENCGDILR
;
A
#
# COMPACT_ATOMS: atom_id res chain seq x y z
N MET A 1 -24.81 -7.64 -12.83
CA MET A 1 -23.83 -6.71 -12.28
C MET A 1 -22.53 -7.46 -12.02
N ALA A 2 -21.38 -6.94 -12.45
CA ALA A 2 -20.08 -7.60 -12.32
C ALA A 2 -19.67 -7.74 -10.83
N SER A 3 -18.89 -8.77 -10.48
CA SER A 3 -18.24 -8.88 -9.17
C SER A 3 -17.22 -7.74 -9.03
N GLU A 4 -17.06 -7.20 -7.81
CA GLU A 4 -16.01 -6.23 -7.51
C GLU A 4 -14.64 -6.79 -7.94
N SER A 5 -13.92 -6.02 -8.76
CA SER A 5 -12.55 -6.39 -9.18
C SER A 5 -11.62 -6.44 -7.98
N PHE A 6 -10.58 -7.28 -8.05
CA PHE A 6 -9.51 -7.25 -7.06
C PHE A 6 -8.75 -5.94 -7.17
N THR A 7 -8.45 -5.34 -6.02
CA THR A 7 -7.55 -4.18 -5.93
C THR A 7 -6.09 -4.63 -5.89
N ARG A 8 -5.16 -3.67 -5.98
CA ARG A 8 -3.72 -3.95 -5.85
C ARG A 8 -3.39 -4.67 -4.54
N ASP A 9 -3.89 -4.18 -3.41
CA ASP A 9 -3.65 -4.79 -2.10
C ASP A 9 -4.16 -6.23 -2.03
N GLU A 10 -5.33 -6.50 -2.59
CA GLU A 10 -5.90 -7.86 -2.64
C GLU A 10 -5.09 -8.79 -3.55
N VAL A 11 -4.57 -8.29 -4.67
CA VAL A 11 -3.68 -9.07 -5.55
C VAL A 11 -2.38 -9.40 -4.83
N ILE A 12 -1.76 -8.44 -4.14
CA ILE A 12 -0.53 -8.66 -3.36
C ILE A 12 -0.74 -9.74 -2.29
N LEU A 13 -1.83 -9.63 -1.50
CA LEU A 13 -2.16 -10.61 -0.46
C LEU A 13 -2.46 -12.00 -1.04
N ALA A 14 -3.10 -12.06 -2.20
CA ALA A 14 -3.42 -13.31 -2.88
C ALA A 14 -2.16 -13.98 -3.47
N LEU A 15 -1.30 -13.21 -4.12
CA LEU A 15 -0.03 -13.70 -4.66
C LEU A 15 0.93 -14.17 -3.55
N ASP A 16 0.92 -13.50 -2.39
CA ASP A 16 1.69 -13.91 -1.22
C ASP A 16 1.35 -15.36 -0.79
N VAL A 17 0.06 -15.70 -0.77
CA VAL A 17 -0.39 -17.07 -0.49
C VAL A 17 0.01 -18.02 -1.61
N LEU A 18 -0.13 -17.61 -2.88
CA LEU A 18 0.23 -18.44 -4.03
C LEU A 18 1.73 -18.80 -4.04
N TYR A 19 2.60 -17.82 -3.80
CA TYR A 19 4.05 -18.01 -3.82
C TYR A 19 4.58 -18.73 -2.57
N SER A 20 3.86 -18.63 -1.44
CA SER A 20 4.18 -19.39 -0.21
C SER A 20 3.71 -20.85 -0.27
N SER A 21 2.81 -21.19 -1.22
CA SER A 21 2.25 -22.55 -1.30
C SER A 21 3.21 -23.52 -1.98
N GLU A 22 3.33 -24.72 -1.47
CA GLU A 22 4.13 -25.78 -2.09
C GLU A 22 3.65 -26.07 -3.52
N ASN A 23 4.55 -25.90 -4.48
CA ASN A 23 4.27 -26.06 -5.92
C ASN A 23 3.10 -25.19 -6.45
N GLY A 24 2.78 -24.09 -5.77
CA GLY A 24 1.66 -23.21 -6.14
C GLY A 24 0.28 -23.89 -6.08
N ARG A 25 0.15 -24.96 -5.31
CA ARG A 25 -1.14 -25.65 -5.12
C ARG A 25 -1.91 -24.99 -4.00
N VAL A 26 -3.06 -24.42 -4.35
CA VAL A 26 -3.99 -23.80 -3.42
C VAL A 26 -5.35 -24.50 -3.52
N SER A 27 -6.00 -24.69 -2.38
CA SER A 27 -7.34 -25.27 -2.30
C SER A 27 -8.25 -24.36 -1.49
N ALA A 28 -9.52 -24.30 -1.86
CA ALA A 28 -10.52 -23.54 -1.11
C ALA A 28 -10.69 -24.06 0.35
N ASP A 29 -10.31 -25.31 0.59
CA ASP A 29 -10.38 -25.94 1.91
C ASP A 29 -9.12 -25.75 2.75
N SER A 30 -8.04 -25.20 2.18
CA SER A 30 -6.82 -24.95 2.93
C SER A 30 -6.99 -23.78 3.92
N ASP A 31 -6.28 -23.85 5.04
CA ASP A 31 -6.36 -22.85 6.10
C ASP A 31 -5.88 -21.49 5.60
N GLU A 32 -4.84 -21.44 4.76
CA GLU A 32 -4.28 -20.21 4.20
C GLU A 32 -5.31 -19.46 3.35
N ILE A 33 -6.12 -20.18 2.55
CA ILE A 33 -7.18 -19.58 1.74
C ILE A 33 -8.34 -19.11 2.60
N ARG A 34 -8.70 -19.86 3.64
CA ARG A 34 -9.72 -19.45 4.60
C ARG A 34 -9.31 -18.20 5.37
N GLU A 35 -8.08 -18.16 5.86
CA GLU A 35 -7.51 -16.99 6.53
C GLU A 35 -7.46 -15.76 5.62
N LEU A 36 -7.01 -15.95 4.36
CA LEU A 36 -7.03 -14.88 3.37
C LEU A 36 -8.45 -14.37 3.12
N SER A 37 -9.42 -15.27 2.98
CA SER A 37 -10.84 -14.91 2.82
C SER A 37 -11.34 -14.05 3.98
N LEU A 38 -11.05 -14.46 5.21
CA LEU A 38 -11.42 -13.70 6.42
C LEU A 38 -10.74 -12.33 6.45
N LEU A 39 -9.45 -12.25 6.14
CA LEU A 39 -8.71 -11.00 6.08
C LEU A 39 -9.32 -10.03 5.06
N LEU A 40 -9.52 -10.48 3.81
CA LEU A 40 -10.06 -9.62 2.74
C LEU A 40 -11.48 -9.13 3.04
N ASN A 41 -12.27 -9.91 3.79
CA ASN A 41 -13.60 -9.50 4.24
C ASN A 41 -13.56 -8.48 5.40
N ARG A 42 -12.49 -8.43 6.19
CA ARG A 42 -12.32 -7.44 7.27
C ARG A 42 -11.71 -6.12 6.78
N LEU A 43 -10.84 -6.18 5.78
CA LEU A 43 -10.18 -4.97 5.26
C LEU A 43 -11.20 -4.01 4.63
N PRO A 44 -11.11 -2.69 4.90
CA PRO A 44 -12.06 -1.68 4.41
C PRO A 44 -11.75 -1.25 2.96
N ILE A 45 -11.31 -2.16 2.12
CA ILE A 45 -10.96 -1.87 0.71
C ILE A 45 -12.21 -1.60 -0.12
N HIS A 46 -13.28 -2.35 0.14
CA HIS A 46 -14.56 -2.21 -0.54
C HIS A 46 -15.65 -1.81 0.45
N PRO A 47 -16.55 -0.88 0.10
CA PRO A 47 -17.68 -0.54 0.95
C PRO A 47 -18.53 -1.77 1.27
N ALA A 48 -19.06 -1.86 2.49
CA ALA A 48 -19.86 -3.00 2.92
C ALA A 48 -21.11 -3.20 2.04
N GLU A 49 -21.69 -2.10 1.58
CA GLU A 49 -22.90 -2.07 0.73
C GLU A 49 -22.65 -2.65 -0.68
N SER A 50 -21.40 -2.63 -1.15
CA SER A 50 -21.00 -3.20 -2.46
C SER A 50 -20.74 -4.70 -2.39
N ARG A 51 -20.58 -5.26 -1.19
CA ARG A 51 -20.20 -6.66 -0.99
C ARG A 51 -21.40 -7.60 -1.17
N ARG A 52 -21.24 -8.61 -2.02
CA ARG A 52 -22.25 -9.64 -2.26
C ARG A 52 -22.11 -10.79 -1.27
N ALA A 53 -23.11 -11.68 -1.23
CA ALA A 53 -23.17 -12.83 -0.32
C ALA A 53 -21.92 -13.74 -0.36
N TYR A 54 -21.23 -13.79 -1.48
CA TYR A 54 -20.01 -14.61 -1.65
C TYR A 54 -18.77 -13.75 -1.93
N PHE A 55 -18.77 -12.50 -1.43
CA PHE A 55 -17.64 -11.59 -1.56
C PHE A 55 -16.38 -12.23 -0.99
N ARG A 56 -15.33 -12.30 -1.80
CA ARG A 56 -14.01 -12.91 -1.44
C ARG A 56 -14.13 -14.26 -0.74
N SER A 57 -15.08 -15.12 -1.21
CA SER A 57 -15.19 -16.48 -0.68
C SER A 57 -13.95 -17.31 -1.01
N PRO A 58 -13.63 -18.37 -0.23
CA PRO A 58 -12.50 -19.26 -0.51
C PRO A 58 -12.47 -19.79 -1.94
N ASN A 59 -13.61 -20.21 -2.47
CA ASN A 59 -13.75 -20.67 -3.87
C ASN A 59 -13.43 -19.55 -4.88
N GLY A 60 -13.92 -18.33 -4.62
CA GLY A 60 -13.67 -17.17 -5.49
C GLY A 60 -12.18 -16.79 -5.51
N ILE A 61 -11.53 -16.80 -4.35
CA ILE A 61 -10.10 -16.53 -4.21
C ILE A 61 -9.29 -17.61 -4.93
N THR A 62 -9.57 -18.89 -4.69
CA THR A 62 -8.89 -20.01 -5.36
C THR A 62 -9.02 -19.91 -6.87
N ALA A 63 -10.20 -19.63 -7.40
CA ALA A 63 -10.40 -19.43 -8.82
C ALA A 63 -9.56 -18.27 -9.39
N GLN A 64 -9.41 -17.17 -8.64
CA GLN A 64 -8.56 -16.04 -9.04
C GLN A 64 -7.08 -16.41 -9.03
N LEU A 65 -6.61 -17.14 -8.01
CA LEU A 65 -5.23 -17.62 -7.93
C LEU A 65 -4.87 -18.59 -9.05
N MET A 66 -5.81 -19.46 -9.45
CA MET A 66 -5.59 -20.34 -10.59
C MET A 66 -5.48 -19.57 -11.91
N ARG A 67 -6.19 -18.44 -12.07
CA ARG A 67 -6.03 -17.54 -13.23
C ARG A 67 -4.64 -16.92 -13.24
N PHE A 68 -4.15 -16.38 -12.12
CA PHE A 68 -2.79 -15.85 -12.02
C PHE A 68 -1.76 -16.92 -12.38
N ARG A 69 -1.87 -18.12 -11.81
CA ARG A 69 -0.97 -19.23 -12.10
C ARG A 69 -0.95 -19.60 -13.59
N SER A 70 -2.10 -19.65 -14.24
CA SER A 70 -2.17 -19.98 -15.67
C SER A 70 -1.49 -18.92 -16.54
N CYS A 71 -1.53 -17.65 -16.14
CA CYS A 71 -0.84 -16.56 -16.83
C CYS A 71 0.68 -16.69 -16.76
N PHE A 72 1.23 -17.04 -15.59
CA PHE A 72 2.68 -17.26 -15.43
C PHE A 72 3.18 -18.48 -16.20
N SER A 73 2.41 -19.57 -16.19
CA SER A 73 2.78 -20.83 -16.86
C SER A 73 2.80 -20.73 -18.38
N SER A 74 1.94 -19.91 -18.97
CA SER A 74 1.76 -19.83 -20.42
C SER A 74 2.53 -18.69 -21.08
N GLY A 75 3.09 -17.76 -20.31
CA GLY A 75 3.68 -16.52 -20.83
C GLY A 75 2.70 -15.64 -21.61
N LYS A 76 1.41 -16.04 -21.65
CA LYS A 76 0.35 -15.34 -22.37
C LYS A 76 -0.68 -14.83 -21.38
N ARG A 77 -1.17 -13.61 -21.60
CA ARG A 77 -2.35 -13.08 -20.89
C ARG A 77 -3.52 -14.06 -21.08
N GLY A 78 -3.94 -14.70 -20.01
CA GLY A 78 -5.15 -15.52 -20.04
C GLY A 78 -6.36 -14.66 -20.42
N GLN A 79 -7.27 -15.18 -21.25
CA GLN A 79 -8.43 -14.44 -21.78
C GLN A 79 -9.37 -13.84 -20.71
N HIS A 80 -9.17 -14.18 -19.44
CA HIS A 80 -10.07 -13.81 -18.34
C HIS A 80 -9.44 -12.99 -17.22
N VAL A 81 -8.18 -12.55 -17.35
CA VAL A 81 -7.55 -11.66 -16.39
C VAL A 81 -7.63 -10.23 -16.93
N GLY A 82 -8.26 -9.35 -16.18
CA GLY A 82 -8.24 -7.92 -16.49
C GLY A 82 -6.80 -7.41 -16.60
N ASN A 83 -6.55 -6.54 -17.57
CA ASN A 83 -5.18 -6.06 -17.85
C ASN A 83 -4.46 -5.54 -16.59
N SER A 84 -5.14 -4.75 -15.74
CA SER A 84 -4.56 -4.19 -14.53
C SER A 84 -4.13 -5.25 -13.49
N LEU A 85 -4.91 -6.33 -13.33
CA LEU A 85 -4.57 -7.40 -12.37
C LEU A 85 -3.36 -8.21 -12.83
N PHE A 86 -3.26 -8.44 -14.13
CA PHE A 86 -2.13 -9.12 -14.73
C PHE A 86 -0.84 -8.28 -14.64
N ASP A 87 -0.95 -6.98 -14.88
CA ASP A 87 0.19 -6.06 -14.77
C ASP A 87 0.74 -6.02 -13.34
N ILE A 88 -0.14 -6.01 -12.32
CA ILE A 88 0.27 -6.11 -10.91
C ILE A 88 0.96 -7.46 -10.64
N ALA A 89 0.41 -8.55 -11.14
CA ALA A 89 0.98 -9.88 -10.94
C ALA A 89 2.37 -10.01 -11.58
N LEU A 90 2.55 -9.49 -12.80
CA LEU A 90 3.84 -9.46 -13.50
C LEU A 90 4.89 -8.60 -12.79
N GLU A 91 4.47 -7.50 -12.18
CA GLU A 91 5.38 -6.62 -11.43
C GLU A 91 6.14 -7.38 -10.33
N TYR A 92 5.49 -8.39 -9.73
CA TYR A 92 6.04 -9.17 -8.63
C TYR A 92 6.57 -10.55 -9.04
N GLU A 93 6.54 -10.93 -10.32
CA GLU A 93 7.00 -12.24 -10.79
C GLU A 93 8.44 -12.56 -10.36
N ASN A 94 9.32 -11.56 -10.35
CA ASN A 94 10.72 -11.67 -9.93
C ASN A 94 11.04 -10.85 -8.67
N LYS A 95 10.03 -10.47 -7.88
CA LYS A 95 10.15 -9.63 -6.68
C LYS A 95 9.39 -10.23 -5.50
N THR A 96 9.51 -11.54 -5.33
CA THR A 96 8.76 -12.27 -4.29
C THR A 96 9.08 -11.78 -2.88
N ASP A 97 10.32 -11.43 -2.57
CA ASP A 97 10.70 -10.89 -1.25
C ASP A 97 10.03 -9.54 -0.96
N GLU A 98 9.95 -8.66 -1.98
CA GLU A 98 9.25 -7.39 -1.87
C GLU A 98 7.76 -7.62 -1.66
N LEU A 99 7.13 -8.51 -2.44
CA LEU A 99 5.73 -8.91 -2.30
C LEU A 99 5.44 -9.41 -0.88
N HIS A 100 6.23 -10.36 -0.38
CA HIS A 100 6.08 -10.91 0.97
C HIS A 100 6.25 -9.84 2.05
N SER A 101 7.16 -8.90 1.87
CA SER A 101 7.35 -7.78 2.78
C SER A 101 6.13 -6.89 2.86
N ILE A 102 5.53 -6.53 1.71
CA ILE A 102 4.31 -5.71 1.64
C ILE A 102 3.13 -6.45 2.28
N ALA A 103 2.90 -7.71 1.90
CA ALA A 103 1.81 -8.53 2.45
C ALA A 103 1.91 -8.67 3.98
N ARG A 104 3.13 -8.88 4.50
CA ARG A 104 3.40 -8.94 5.93
C ARG A 104 3.11 -7.61 6.64
N ALA A 105 3.51 -6.50 6.02
CA ALA A 105 3.24 -5.16 6.57
C ALA A 105 1.73 -4.87 6.63
N ILE A 106 0.96 -5.25 5.61
CA ILE A 106 -0.50 -5.14 5.61
C ILE A 106 -1.11 -5.95 6.76
N ARG A 107 -0.76 -7.25 6.88
CA ARG A 107 -1.28 -8.12 7.95
C ARG A 107 -0.92 -7.59 9.35
N LYS A 108 0.31 -7.16 9.54
CA LYS A 108 0.78 -6.61 10.82
C LYS A 108 -0.02 -5.40 11.27
N ASN A 109 -0.45 -4.57 10.35
CA ASN A 109 -1.13 -3.30 10.63
C ASN A 109 -2.64 -3.37 10.39
N GLU A 110 -3.24 -4.57 10.30
CA GLU A 110 -4.66 -4.76 10.03
C GLU A 110 -5.56 -3.89 10.93
N SER A 111 -5.24 -3.81 12.22
CA SER A 111 -6.02 -3.03 13.19
C SER A 111 -6.06 -1.52 12.90
N ALA A 112 -5.06 -0.99 12.20
CA ALA A 112 -5.03 0.41 11.81
C ALA A 112 -6.05 0.73 10.72
N PHE A 113 -6.39 -0.24 9.89
CA PHE A 113 -7.30 -0.05 8.76
C PHE A 113 -8.78 -0.14 9.17
N VAL A 114 -9.07 -0.82 10.28
CA VAL A 114 -10.44 -1.02 10.81
C VAL A 114 -10.83 0.14 11.75
N SER A 115 -10.40 1.37 11.46
CA SER A 115 -10.72 2.53 12.30
C SER A 115 -12.20 2.89 12.22
N PRO A 116 -12.88 3.22 13.37
CA PRO A 116 -14.28 3.66 13.38
C PRO A 116 -14.52 5.00 12.67
N TYR A 117 -13.48 5.71 12.29
CA TYR A 117 -13.56 7.00 11.57
C TYR A 117 -13.46 6.82 10.05
N GLY A 118 -13.99 5.73 9.52
CA GLY A 118 -13.99 5.30 8.14
C GLY A 118 -14.10 6.39 7.07
N SER A 119 -13.02 7.14 6.86
CA SER A 119 -12.84 7.86 5.60
C SER A 119 -12.59 6.82 4.51
N PRO A 120 -13.17 6.99 3.32
CA PRO A 120 -12.83 6.16 2.18
C PRO A 120 -11.30 6.14 2.00
N LEU A 121 -10.74 4.97 1.75
CA LEU A 121 -9.32 4.85 1.44
C LEU A 121 -9.08 5.54 0.10
N GLU A 122 -8.37 6.65 0.12
CA GLU A 122 -7.99 7.36 -1.09
C GLU A 122 -6.74 6.70 -1.69
N ASP A 123 -6.78 6.43 -2.99
CA ASP A 123 -5.60 6.00 -3.73
C ASP A 123 -4.71 7.22 -4.00
N ILE A 124 -3.71 7.41 -3.15
CA ILE A 124 -2.70 8.47 -3.31
C ILE A 124 -1.55 8.06 -4.22
N GLY A 125 -1.69 6.97 -4.97
CA GLY A 125 -0.69 6.45 -5.89
C GLY A 125 0.54 5.85 -5.20
N PHE A 126 0.33 5.24 -4.05
CA PHE A 126 1.38 4.57 -3.29
C PHE A 126 1.71 3.23 -3.96
N PRO A 127 2.95 2.97 -4.42
CA PRO A 127 3.30 1.74 -5.13
C PRO A 127 3.05 0.45 -4.34
N GLU A 128 3.13 0.51 -3.01
CA GLU A 128 2.87 -0.63 -2.13
C GLU A 128 1.37 -0.89 -1.89
N GLY A 129 0.50 -0.06 -2.43
CA GLY A 129 -0.95 -0.19 -2.34
C GLY A 129 -1.61 0.88 -1.47
N VAL A 130 -2.94 0.89 -1.50
CA VAL A 130 -3.77 1.91 -0.83
C VAL A 130 -3.69 1.78 0.69
N LEU A 131 -3.63 0.55 1.21
CA LEU A 131 -3.60 0.31 2.66
C LEU A 131 -2.34 0.89 3.31
N LEU A 132 -1.16 0.63 2.74
CA LEU A 132 0.08 1.17 3.30
C LEU A 132 0.21 2.68 3.08
N GLY A 133 -0.33 3.21 1.98
CA GLY A 133 -0.46 4.66 1.78
C GLY A 133 -1.33 5.31 2.85
N HIS A 134 -2.47 4.70 3.18
CA HIS A 134 -3.35 5.17 4.25
C HIS A 134 -2.67 5.09 5.63
N LEU A 135 -1.98 3.99 5.94
CA LEU A 135 -1.20 3.86 7.17
C LEU A 135 -0.15 4.96 7.30
N HIS A 136 0.57 5.26 6.21
CA HIS A 136 1.54 6.33 6.16
C HIS A 136 0.91 7.68 6.55
N SER A 137 -0.21 8.02 5.91
CA SER A 137 -0.95 9.25 6.20
C SER A 137 -1.46 9.31 7.65
N ILE A 138 -1.95 8.21 8.21
CA ILE A 138 -2.36 8.15 9.63
C ILE A 138 -1.18 8.45 10.56
N ILE A 139 -0.01 7.87 10.30
CA ILE A 139 1.18 8.09 11.12
C ILE A 139 1.67 9.53 11.00
N GLU A 140 1.68 10.11 9.79
CA GLU A 140 2.03 11.50 9.57
C GLU A 140 1.10 12.46 10.34
N GLN A 141 -0.20 12.22 10.30
CA GLN A 141 -1.16 13.02 11.05
C GLN A 141 -1.03 12.84 12.55
N ARG A 142 -0.83 11.61 13.04
CA ARG A 142 -0.78 11.29 14.46
C ARG A 142 0.51 11.79 15.14
N ASP A 143 1.64 11.52 14.52
CA ASP A 143 2.97 11.73 15.10
C ASP A 143 3.70 12.92 14.44
N GLY A 144 3.57 13.10 13.12
CA GLY A 144 4.17 14.21 12.38
C GLY A 144 3.63 15.58 12.79
N ALA A 145 2.34 15.64 13.18
CA ALA A 145 1.75 16.89 13.70
C ALA A 145 2.41 17.40 14.98
N LYS A 146 3.15 16.55 15.70
CA LYS A 146 3.88 16.89 16.93
C LYS A 146 5.34 17.23 16.69
N ALA A 147 5.86 16.95 15.49
CA ALA A 147 7.21 17.30 15.12
C ALA A 147 7.28 18.77 14.71
N GLU A 148 8.36 19.45 15.09
CA GLU A 148 8.60 20.82 14.66
C GLU A 148 8.70 20.90 13.14
N ILE A 149 8.01 21.87 12.54
CA ILE A 149 8.05 22.15 11.10
C ILE A 149 9.07 23.26 10.88
N ARG A 150 10.07 23.02 10.03
CA ARG A 150 11.05 24.04 9.63
C ARG A 150 10.41 25.09 8.72
N ASP A 151 11.07 26.22 8.55
CA ASP A 151 10.64 27.29 7.64
C ASP A 151 11.03 27.07 6.17
N TYR A 152 11.71 25.93 5.88
CA TYR A 152 12.13 25.55 4.54
C TYR A 152 11.95 24.05 4.29
N CYS A 153 11.82 23.68 3.02
CA CYS A 153 11.80 22.29 2.58
C CYS A 153 13.22 21.67 2.69
N GLU A 154 13.36 20.60 3.47
CA GLU A 154 14.67 19.93 3.68
C GLU A 154 15.19 19.22 2.42
N VAL A 155 14.35 19.06 1.37
CA VAL A 155 14.72 18.44 0.09
C VAL A 155 15.17 19.50 -0.92
N CYS A 156 14.32 20.48 -1.28
CA CYS A 156 14.61 21.45 -2.33
C CYS A 156 14.95 22.85 -1.84
N SER A 157 15.03 23.03 -0.52
CA SER A 157 15.38 24.29 0.16
C SER A 157 14.43 25.47 -0.09
N ILE A 158 13.28 25.26 -0.73
CA ILE A 158 12.28 26.33 -0.91
C ILE A 158 11.81 26.84 0.45
N ARG A 159 11.68 28.16 0.56
CA ARG A 159 11.08 28.85 1.69
C ARG A 159 9.76 29.50 1.25
N PRO A 160 8.60 28.91 1.57
CA PRO A 160 7.32 29.38 1.09
C PRO A 160 7.03 30.84 1.44
N ALA A 161 7.44 31.29 2.65
CA ALA A 161 7.25 32.67 3.08
C ALA A 161 7.95 33.72 2.20
N ILE A 162 9.02 33.33 1.50
CA ILE A 162 9.73 34.20 0.56
C ILE A 162 9.06 34.19 -0.82
N CYS A 163 8.56 33.02 -1.22
CA CYS A 163 8.03 32.80 -2.58
C CYS A 163 6.58 33.21 -2.75
N TYR A 164 5.78 33.13 -1.69
CA TYR A 164 4.31 33.28 -1.77
C TYR A 164 3.79 34.27 -0.74
N ARG A 165 2.89 35.17 -1.14
CA ARG A 165 2.13 36.02 -0.23
C ARG A 165 1.11 35.15 0.52
N ASN A 166 0.94 35.38 1.80
CA ASN A 166 -0.02 34.66 2.66
C ASN A 166 0.17 33.13 2.57
N SER A 167 1.42 32.67 2.53
CA SER A 167 1.76 31.27 2.28
C SER A 167 1.21 30.30 3.34
N GLY A 168 0.78 30.79 4.51
CA GLY A 168 0.33 29.91 5.59
C GLY A 168 1.32 28.81 5.88
N GLN A 169 0.85 27.67 6.36
CA GLN A 169 1.67 26.49 6.57
C GLN A 169 1.62 25.62 5.33
N LEU A 170 2.48 25.90 4.34
CA LEU A 170 2.61 25.12 3.09
C LEU A 170 3.60 23.96 3.21
N LEU A 171 4.31 23.85 4.32
CA LEU A 171 5.23 22.75 4.59
C LEU A 171 4.56 21.69 5.45
N GLN A 172 4.93 20.42 5.21
CA GLN A 172 4.37 19.25 5.85
C GLN A 172 5.50 18.37 6.37
N ASN A 173 5.23 17.59 7.41
CA ASN A 173 6.16 16.58 7.88
C ASN A 173 5.89 15.25 7.17
N HIS A 174 6.88 14.74 6.44
CA HIS A 174 6.88 13.47 5.73
C HIS A 174 7.59 12.40 6.53
N LEU A 175 6.95 11.24 6.74
CA LEU A 175 7.53 10.09 7.41
C LEU A 175 8.55 9.39 6.49
N THR A 176 9.79 9.28 6.94
CA THR A 176 10.90 8.67 6.16
C THR A 176 11.04 7.16 6.32
N VAL A 177 10.20 6.55 7.16
CA VAL A 177 10.20 5.10 7.40
C VAL A 177 9.59 4.39 6.20
N ALA A 178 10.30 3.39 5.67
CA ALA A 178 9.81 2.61 4.53
C ALA A 178 8.43 1.97 4.84
N PRO A 179 7.50 1.93 3.87
CA PRO A 179 6.15 1.42 4.07
C PRO A 179 6.10 0.02 4.67
N THR A 180 7.00 -0.86 4.25
CA THR A 180 7.10 -2.25 4.75
C THR A 180 7.66 -2.36 6.18
N ALA A 181 8.28 -1.28 6.69
CA ALA A 181 8.82 -1.21 8.05
C ALA A 181 7.90 -0.44 9.02
N MET A 182 6.80 0.13 8.53
CA MET A 182 5.84 0.84 9.37
C MET A 182 5.15 -0.09 10.37
N ASP A 183 4.85 0.47 11.53
CA ASP A 183 4.15 -0.21 12.63
C ASP A 183 3.19 0.77 13.29
N TYR A 184 1.89 0.53 13.18
CA TYR A 184 0.87 1.40 13.76
C TYR A 184 0.96 1.52 15.28
N ALA A 185 1.34 0.44 15.96
CA ALA A 185 1.50 0.44 17.41
C ALA A 185 2.69 1.28 17.90
N LYS A 186 3.67 1.53 17.01
CA LYS A 186 4.86 2.31 17.32
C LYS A 186 4.56 3.81 17.23
N LYS A 187 5.16 4.59 18.14
CA LYS A 187 5.22 6.06 18.05
C LYS A 187 6.52 6.48 17.39
N TYR A 188 6.41 7.34 16.40
CA TYR A 188 7.55 7.89 15.67
C TYR A 188 7.92 9.27 16.24
N ARG A 189 9.22 9.52 16.38
CA ARG A 189 9.75 10.76 16.90
C ARG A 189 10.11 11.71 15.76
N ALA A 190 10.44 12.95 16.11
CA ALA A 190 10.80 14.02 15.16
C ALA A 190 11.90 13.61 14.15
N GLU A 191 12.85 12.76 14.58
CA GLU A 191 13.93 12.28 13.71
C GLU A 191 13.44 11.41 12.54
N SER A 192 12.24 10.83 12.65
CA SER A 192 11.62 10.02 11.60
C SER A 192 10.91 10.86 10.54
N PHE A 193 10.90 12.17 10.68
CA PHE A 193 10.19 13.06 9.77
C PHE A 193 11.14 14.05 9.07
N LEU A 194 10.74 14.45 7.86
CA LEU A 194 11.33 15.54 7.09
C LEU A 194 10.27 16.63 6.89
N THR A 195 10.64 17.89 7.05
CA THR A 195 9.82 19.00 6.60
C THR A 195 9.94 19.17 5.11
N VAL A 196 8.86 19.02 4.36
CA VAL A 196 8.86 19.04 2.89
C VAL A 196 7.76 19.94 2.32
N CYS A 197 8.00 20.49 1.13
CA CYS A 197 6.94 21.16 0.37
C CYS A 197 6.02 20.12 -0.30
N PRO A 198 4.79 20.48 -0.71
CA PRO A 198 3.85 19.54 -1.32
C PRO A 198 4.40 18.80 -2.54
N THR A 199 5.21 19.46 -3.36
CA THR A 199 5.81 18.85 -4.56
C THR A 199 6.82 17.77 -4.18
N CYS A 200 7.74 18.06 -3.25
CA CYS A 200 8.71 17.08 -2.75
C CYS A 200 8.01 15.93 -2.01
N HIS A 201 6.97 16.22 -1.24
CA HIS A 201 6.15 15.21 -0.56
C HIS A 201 5.56 14.21 -1.56
N ALA A 202 4.88 14.72 -2.60
CA ALA A 202 4.32 13.88 -3.66
C ALA A 202 5.37 13.08 -4.43
N ALA A 203 6.57 13.63 -4.64
CA ALA A 203 7.68 12.95 -5.31
C ALA A 203 8.25 11.83 -4.43
N LEU A 204 8.46 12.07 -3.14
CA LEU A 204 8.95 11.07 -2.17
C LEU A 204 8.03 9.83 -2.12
N HIS A 205 6.72 10.02 -2.15
CA HIS A 205 5.77 8.90 -2.17
C HIS A 205 5.91 7.98 -3.39
N ARG A 206 6.44 8.48 -4.50
CA ARG A 206 6.61 7.73 -5.76
C ARG A 206 8.01 7.19 -5.99
N CYS A 207 8.99 7.62 -5.19
CA CYS A 207 10.37 7.16 -5.32
C CYS A 207 10.55 5.72 -4.87
N ARG A 208 11.31 4.97 -5.69
CA ARG A 208 11.77 3.62 -5.33
C ARG A 208 13.23 3.44 -5.76
N PRO A 209 14.08 2.87 -4.90
CA PRO A 209 13.77 2.46 -3.50
C PRO A 209 13.31 3.62 -2.64
N TRP A 210 12.62 3.32 -1.53
CA TRP A 210 12.17 4.34 -0.58
C TRP A 210 13.34 5.17 -0.06
N LEU A 211 13.19 6.49 -0.08
CA LEU A 211 14.26 7.40 0.35
C LEU A 211 14.17 7.69 1.83
N THR A 212 15.31 7.59 2.49
CA THR A 212 15.49 7.94 3.90
C THR A 212 15.85 9.42 4.03
N LYS A 213 16.00 9.89 5.26
CA LYS A 213 16.40 11.27 5.54
C LYS A 213 17.76 11.64 4.94
N GLU A 214 18.69 10.68 4.89
CA GLU A 214 20.05 10.87 4.44
C GLU A 214 20.16 11.02 2.92
N ASN A 215 19.26 10.40 2.18
CA ASN A 215 19.30 10.36 0.71
C ASN A 215 18.05 10.97 0.03
N CYS A 216 17.20 11.67 0.79
CA CYS A 216 15.99 12.30 0.22
C CYS A 216 16.28 13.34 -0.88
N GLY A 217 17.49 13.90 -0.91
CA GLY A 217 17.95 14.81 -1.96
C GLY A 217 18.08 14.14 -3.34
N ASP A 218 18.16 12.82 -3.41
CA ASP A 218 18.32 12.06 -4.65
C ASP A 218 17.09 12.14 -5.58
N ILE A 219 15.97 12.67 -5.08
CA ILE A 219 14.81 12.98 -5.95
C ILE A 219 15.01 14.19 -6.85
N LEU A 220 15.99 15.03 -6.54
CA LEU A 220 16.33 16.21 -7.35
C LEU A 220 17.27 15.80 -8.48
N ARG A 221 17.03 16.34 -9.69
CA ARG A 221 17.93 16.14 -10.85
C ARG A 221 18.92 17.29 -10.97
#